data_bf56a658596177be7fd7ff34bdd04fcc
#
_entry.id   bf56a658596177be7fd7ff34bdd04fcc
#
_cell.length_a   1.000
_cell.length_b   1.000
_cell.length_c   1.000
_cell.angle_alpha   90.00
_cell.angle_beta   90.00
_cell.angle_gamma   90.00
#
_symmetry.space_group_name_H-M   'P 1'
#
loop_
_entity.id
_entity.type
_entity.pdbx_description
1 polymer ?
#
loop_
_entity_poly.entity_id
_entity_poly.type
_entity_poly.pdbx_seq_one_letter_code
_entity_poly.pdbx_strand_id
1 'polypeptide(L)'
;MREGTGEPSNYWALNEFVIERSGSAGLISIRVMADGIHLNDYWADGLIISTPTGSTAYSMSVGGPIVAPGADVVILTPLAPHSLTVRPIVLPSSTVIEAQVIRDDQPYVLAYDGRSRSFERGGEPIRFRFSRASHVVNLVKLPEQHYFQTLRSKLMWGVLRHG
;
A
#
# COMPACT_ATOMS: atom_id res chain seq x y z
N MET A 1 -10.99 -0.91 -25.02
CA MET A 1 -10.25 0.30 -25.46
C MET A 1 -8.82 0.10 -25.03
N ARG A 2 -7.87 -0.03 -25.97
CA ARG A 2 -6.44 -0.21 -25.65
C ARG A 2 -5.89 1.15 -25.25
N GLU A 3 -5.53 1.34 -24.00
CA GLU A 3 -4.69 2.48 -23.56
C GLU A 3 -3.23 2.03 -23.44
N GLY A 4 -2.64 1.69 -24.58
CA GLY A 4 -1.20 1.64 -24.73
C GLY A 4 -0.78 2.87 -25.51
N THR A 5 -0.24 3.87 -24.85
CA THR A 5 0.41 5.13 -25.28
C THR A 5 -0.19 6.37 -24.60
N GLY A 6 -0.90 6.24 -23.50
CA GLY A 6 -1.41 7.36 -22.73
C GLY A 6 -0.30 8.04 -21.92
N GLU A 7 -0.35 9.37 -21.82
CA GLU A 7 0.48 10.13 -20.88
C GLU A 7 0.41 9.52 -19.47
N PRO A 8 1.52 9.52 -18.71
CA PRO A 8 1.55 8.94 -17.39
C PRO A 8 0.48 9.62 -16.50
N SER A 9 -0.50 8.84 -16.04
CA SER A 9 -1.52 9.35 -15.14
C SER A 9 -0.92 9.48 -13.73
N ASN A 10 -1.01 10.67 -13.13
CA ASN A 10 -0.54 10.92 -11.78
C ASN A 10 -1.69 10.78 -10.79
N TYR A 11 -1.50 9.92 -9.80
CA TYR A 11 -2.41 9.73 -8.66
C TYR A 11 -1.69 10.07 -7.37
N TRP A 12 -2.43 10.39 -6.33
CA TRP A 12 -1.90 10.60 -5.00
C TRP A 12 -2.85 10.01 -3.96
N ALA A 13 -2.27 9.58 -2.85
CA ALA A 13 -2.98 9.03 -1.72
C ALA A 13 -2.41 9.57 -0.42
N LEU A 14 -3.29 9.81 0.56
CA LEU A 14 -2.93 10.16 1.93
C LEU A 14 -2.62 8.90 2.74
N ASN A 15 -3.40 7.84 2.55
CA ASN A 15 -3.22 6.58 3.26
C ASN A 15 -2.37 5.59 2.48
N GLU A 16 -2.89 5.05 1.37
CA GLU A 16 -2.22 3.97 0.67
C GLU A 16 -2.61 3.87 -0.80
N PHE A 17 -1.74 3.20 -1.56
CA PHE A 17 -2.04 2.54 -2.82
C PHE A 17 -2.09 1.03 -2.61
N VAL A 18 -3.00 0.37 -3.30
CA VAL A 18 -3.15 -1.08 -3.26
C VAL A 18 -3.17 -1.62 -4.68
N ILE A 19 -2.26 -2.53 -5.00
CA ILE A 19 -2.35 -3.35 -6.21
C ILE A 19 -2.95 -4.67 -5.77
N GLU A 20 -4.14 -5.01 -6.24
CA GLU A 20 -4.81 -6.23 -5.82
C GLU A 20 -5.52 -6.92 -6.99
N ARG A 21 -5.69 -8.23 -6.91
CA ARG A 21 -6.50 -8.98 -7.87
C ARG A 21 -7.97 -8.54 -7.80
N SER A 22 -8.67 -8.52 -8.92
CA SER A 22 -10.10 -8.20 -8.96
C SER A 22 -11.00 -9.42 -9.04
N GLY A 23 -10.45 -10.61 -9.19
CA GLY A 23 -11.19 -11.88 -9.27
C GLY A 23 -11.17 -12.68 -7.98
N SER A 24 -11.99 -13.73 -7.92
CA SER A 24 -12.11 -14.61 -6.76
C SER A 24 -11.09 -15.76 -6.73
N ALA A 25 -10.40 -16.05 -7.81
CA ALA A 25 -9.50 -17.19 -7.93
C ALA A 25 -8.07 -16.79 -8.32
N GLY A 26 -7.10 -17.47 -7.72
CA GLY A 26 -5.66 -17.31 -8.02
C GLY A 26 -5.01 -16.12 -7.34
N LEU A 27 -3.68 -16.10 -7.40
CA LEU A 27 -2.84 -15.03 -6.86
C LEU A 27 -2.25 -14.23 -8.02
N ILE A 28 -1.93 -12.98 -7.78
CA ILE A 28 -1.12 -12.18 -8.72
C ILE A 28 0.34 -12.21 -8.33
N SER A 29 1.22 -12.04 -9.31
CA SER A 29 2.66 -11.93 -9.07
C SER A 29 3.09 -10.49 -9.33
N ILE A 30 3.56 -9.83 -8.28
CA ILE A 30 3.96 -8.42 -8.32
C ILE A 30 5.46 -8.32 -8.11
N ARG A 31 6.20 -7.92 -9.15
CA ARG A 31 7.62 -7.59 -9.04
C ARG A 31 7.79 -6.20 -8.47
N VAL A 32 8.65 -6.08 -7.47
CA VAL A 32 8.92 -4.79 -6.83
C VAL A 32 10.41 -4.48 -6.89
N MET A 33 10.70 -3.25 -7.31
CA MET A 33 12.02 -2.64 -7.29
C MET A 33 12.01 -1.50 -6.27
N ALA A 34 13.11 -1.31 -5.56
CA ALA A 34 13.35 -0.19 -4.67
C ALA A 34 14.63 0.52 -5.15
N ASP A 35 14.51 1.78 -5.55
CA ASP A 35 15.61 2.57 -6.15
C ASP A 35 16.32 1.84 -7.29
N GLY A 36 15.54 1.15 -8.14
CA GLY A 36 16.05 0.39 -9.27
C GLY A 36 16.65 -0.98 -8.91
N ILE A 37 16.69 -1.36 -7.63
CA ILE A 37 17.19 -2.66 -7.17
C ILE A 37 16.01 -3.59 -6.93
N HIS A 38 16.10 -4.85 -7.40
CA HIS A 38 15.07 -5.85 -7.17
C HIS A 38 14.92 -6.12 -5.67
N LEU A 39 13.70 -5.86 -5.16
CA LEU A 39 13.37 -6.09 -3.77
C LEU A 39 12.79 -7.49 -3.56
N ASN A 40 11.72 -7.81 -4.28
CA ASN A 40 11.03 -9.10 -4.19
C ASN A 40 10.00 -9.27 -5.32
N ASP A 41 9.67 -10.52 -5.61
CA ASP A 41 8.47 -10.90 -6.38
C ASP A 41 7.43 -11.42 -5.39
N TYR A 42 6.36 -10.66 -5.18
CA TYR A 42 5.27 -11.02 -4.27
C TYR A 42 4.23 -11.87 -5.00
N TRP A 43 4.04 -13.09 -4.57
CA TRP A 43 2.94 -13.95 -5.00
C TRP A 43 1.87 -13.90 -3.92
N ALA A 44 0.80 -13.11 -4.16
CA ALA A 44 -0.15 -12.69 -3.13
C ALA A 44 -1.50 -12.30 -3.74
N ASP A 45 -2.49 -12.03 -2.89
CA ASP A 45 -3.73 -11.38 -3.31
C ASP A 45 -3.48 -9.93 -3.76
N GLY A 46 -2.42 -9.31 -3.25
CA GLY A 46 -2.02 -7.95 -3.60
C GLY A 46 -0.86 -7.42 -2.79
N LEU A 47 -0.58 -6.14 -2.96
CA LEU A 47 0.45 -5.40 -2.24
C LEU A 47 -0.05 -4.00 -1.90
N ILE A 48 0.08 -3.62 -0.63
CA ILE A 48 -0.20 -2.27 -0.13
C ILE A 48 1.10 -1.49 -0.05
N ILE A 49 1.09 -0.27 -0.58
CA ILE A 49 2.14 0.73 -0.40
C ILE A 49 1.53 1.87 0.41
N SER A 50 1.87 1.98 1.70
CA SER A 50 1.23 2.92 2.59
C SER A 50 2.18 3.97 3.16
N THR A 51 1.60 5.12 3.49
CA THR A 51 2.24 6.19 4.26
C THR A 51 2.21 5.87 5.76
N PRO A 52 2.94 6.59 6.62
CA PRO A 52 2.76 6.50 8.07
C PRO A 52 1.32 6.74 8.52
N THR A 53 0.61 7.67 7.88
CA THR A 53 -0.81 7.93 8.15
C THR A 53 -1.66 6.70 7.83
N GLY A 54 -1.44 6.08 6.67
CA GLY A 54 -2.12 4.87 6.23
C GLY A 54 -1.73 3.60 7.00
N SER A 55 -0.66 3.63 7.81
CA SER A 55 -0.25 2.49 8.62
C SER A 55 -1.35 2.00 9.58
N THR A 56 -2.28 2.87 9.94
CA THR A 56 -3.45 2.56 10.79
C THR A 56 -4.74 2.37 10.00
N ALA A 57 -4.67 2.32 8.66
CA ALA A 57 -5.77 2.04 7.76
C ALA A 57 -5.71 0.57 7.26
N TYR A 58 -5.80 0.34 5.96
CA TYR A 58 -5.84 -1.04 5.42
C TYR A 58 -4.57 -1.84 5.70
N SER A 59 -3.40 -1.21 5.69
CA SER A 59 -2.13 -1.87 6.05
C SER A 59 -2.20 -2.57 7.42
N MET A 60 -2.80 -1.92 8.42
CA MET A 60 -2.94 -2.51 9.76
C MET A 60 -3.82 -3.77 9.76
N SER A 61 -4.89 -3.77 8.99
CA SER A 61 -5.85 -4.89 8.94
C SER A 61 -5.22 -6.20 8.42
N VAL A 62 -4.11 -6.09 7.70
CA VAL A 62 -3.37 -7.24 7.13
C VAL A 62 -2.01 -7.46 7.78
N GLY A 63 -1.82 -6.93 8.98
CA GLY A 63 -0.63 -7.16 9.81
C GLY A 63 0.55 -6.22 9.52
N GLY A 64 0.31 -5.09 8.86
CA GLY A 64 1.29 -4.02 8.73
C GLY A 64 1.61 -3.37 10.08
N PRO A 65 2.82 -2.81 10.25
CA PRO A 65 3.22 -2.15 11.49
C PRO A 65 2.48 -0.82 11.67
N ILE A 66 2.19 -0.46 12.91
CA ILE A 66 1.74 0.89 13.24
C ILE A 66 2.96 1.81 13.26
N VAL A 67 2.92 2.85 12.44
CA VAL A 67 3.98 3.85 12.34
C VAL A 67 3.47 5.20 12.80
N ALA A 68 4.25 5.88 13.65
CA ALA A 68 3.88 7.20 14.16
C ALA A 68 3.82 8.22 13.00
N PRO A 69 2.79 9.08 12.95
CA PRO A 69 2.74 10.18 11.99
C PRO A 69 3.97 11.07 12.10
N GLY A 70 4.55 11.44 10.98
CA GLY A 70 5.77 12.23 10.93
C GLY A 70 7.06 11.41 10.79
N ALA A 71 6.99 10.07 10.84
CA ALA A 71 8.12 9.24 10.43
C ALA A 71 8.32 9.35 8.91
N ASP A 72 9.56 9.53 8.47
CA ASP A 72 9.92 9.64 7.06
C ASP A 72 10.11 8.25 6.43
N VAL A 73 9.03 7.48 6.32
CA VAL A 73 9.04 6.12 5.79
C VAL A 73 7.88 5.84 4.83
N VAL A 74 8.02 4.78 4.05
CA VAL A 74 6.98 4.11 3.29
C VAL A 74 6.91 2.65 3.70
N ILE A 75 5.73 2.06 3.72
CA ILE A 75 5.50 0.70 4.20
C ILE A 75 4.94 -0.12 3.04
N LEU A 76 5.54 -1.28 2.79
CA LEU A 76 5.02 -2.27 1.87
C LEU A 76 4.46 -3.44 2.66
N THR A 77 3.17 -3.72 2.50
CA THR A 77 2.47 -4.79 3.22
C THR A 77 1.79 -5.72 2.21
N PRO A 78 2.23 -6.97 2.07
CA PRO A 78 1.60 -7.94 1.16
C PRO A 78 0.24 -8.38 1.69
N LEU A 79 -0.71 -8.60 0.79
CA LEU A 79 -2.04 -9.14 1.07
C LEU A 79 -2.01 -10.66 0.91
N ALA A 80 -2.26 -11.40 1.97
CA ALA A 80 -2.32 -12.87 1.97
C ALA A 80 -1.22 -13.52 1.10
N PRO A 81 0.07 -13.25 1.35
CA PRO A 81 1.15 -13.81 0.54
C PRO A 81 1.20 -15.33 0.65
N HIS A 82 1.48 -16.01 -0.46
CA HIS A 82 1.63 -17.46 -0.47
C HIS A 82 2.84 -17.94 0.35
N SER A 83 3.90 -17.14 0.40
CA SER A 83 5.10 -17.46 1.18
C SER A 83 4.96 -17.06 2.65
N LEU A 84 5.21 -18.00 3.55
CA LEU A 84 5.17 -17.79 4.99
C LEU A 84 6.33 -16.92 5.52
N THR A 85 7.37 -16.69 4.73
CA THR A 85 8.54 -15.89 5.13
C THR A 85 8.41 -14.41 4.80
N VAL A 86 7.50 -14.05 3.90
CA VAL A 86 7.28 -12.66 3.51
C VAL A 86 6.66 -11.87 4.67
N ARG A 87 7.20 -10.69 4.91
CA ARG A 87 6.76 -9.77 5.97
C ARG A 87 6.60 -8.37 5.40
N PRO A 88 5.78 -7.53 6.03
CA PRO A 88 5.82 -6.10 5.76
C PRO A 88 7.24 -5.54 5.91
N ILE A 89 7.61 -4.62 5.02
CA ILE A 89 8.90 -3.94 5.06
C ILE A 89 8.69 -2.44 5.17
N VAL A 90 9.52 -1.78 5.96
CA VAL A 90 9.54 -0.33 6.13
C VAL A 90 10.79 0.21 5.50
N LEU A 91 10.65 1.16 4.58
CA LEU A 91 11.72 1.79 3.83
C LEU A 91 11.73 3.30 4.05
N PRO A 92 12.84 4.01 3.83
CA PRO A 92 12.84 5.47 3.83
C PRO A 92 11.83 6.05 2.83
N SER A 93 11.16 7.15 3.17
CA SER A 93 10.17 7.79 2.29
C SER A 93 10.76 8.34 0.99
N SER A 94 12.08 8.51 0.95
CA SER A 94 12.82 8.91 -0.26
C SER A 94 12.97 7.78 -1.27
N THR A 95 12.73 6.51 -0.86
CA THR A 95 12.83 5.35 -1.75
C THR A 95 11.77 5.43 -2.85
N VAL A 96 12.21 5.30 -4.08
CA VAL A 96 11.31 5.14 -5.23
C VAL A 96 10.96 3.67 -5.39
N ILE A 97 9.67 3.36 -5.23
CA ILE A 97 9.15 2.01 -5.41
C ILE A 97 8.59 1.88 -6.82
N GLU A 98 9.03 0.88 -7.55
CA GLU A 98 8.39 0.48 -8.81
C GLU A 98 7.77 -0.90 -8.63
N ALA A 99 6.50 -1.03 -9.01
CA ALA A 99 5.78 -2.30 -8.96
C ALA A 99 5.17 -2.62 -10.31
N GLN A 100 5.26 -3.89 -10.70
CA GLN A 100 4.71 -4.40 -11.96
C GLN A 100 4.06 -5.75 -11.73
N VAL A 101 2.81 -5.92 -12.19
CA VAL A 101 2.19 -7.23 -12.24
C VAL A 101 2.83 -8.00 -13.39
N ILE A 102 3.63 -9.04 -13.05
CA ILE A 102 4.41 -9.82 -14.03
C ILE A 102 3.71 -11.08 -14.52
N ARG A 103 2.62 -11.47 -13.84
CA ARG A 103 1.73 -12.55 -14.24
C ARG A 103 0.32 -12.00 -14.23
N ASP A 104 -0.22 -11.75 -15.39
CA ASP A 104 -1.51 -11.09 -15.62
C ASP A 104 -2.58 -12.05 -16.18
N ASP A 105 -2.54 -13.31 -15.77
CA ASP A 105 -3.57 -14.30 -16.07
C ASP A 105 -4.92 -13.95 -15.39
N GLN A 106 -4.96 -12.86 -14.62
CA GLN A 106 -6.14 -12.34 -13.96
C GLN A 106 -6.21 -10.80 -14.04
N PRO A 107 -7.42 -10.22 -14.07
CA PRO A 107 -7.58 -8.78 -13.95
C PRO A 107 -7.16 -8.32 -12.54
N TYR A 108 -6.65 -7.10 -12.45
CA TYR A 108 -6.24 -6.50 -11.19
C TYR A 108 -6.66 -5.04 -11.09
N VAL A 109 -6.58 -4.49 -9.91
CA VAL A 109 -7.03 -3.13 -9.58
C VAL A 109 -5.87 -2.39 -8.92
N LEU A 110 -5.72 -1.11 -9.26
CA LEU A 110 -5.00 -0.13 -8.44
C LEU A 110 -6.05 0.66 -7.66
N ALA A 111 -6.12 0.44 -6.35
CA ALA A 111 -6.95 1.21 -5.45
C ALA A 111 -6.10 2.27 -4.71
N TYR A 112 -6.69 3.41 -4.35
CA TYR A 112 -6.05 4.49 -3.62
C TYR A 112 -7.09 5.35 -2.91
N ASP A 113 -7.01 5.44 -1.59
CA ASP A 113 -7.90 6.23 -0.73
C ASP A 113 -9.39 6.14 -1.12
N GLY A 114 -9.92 4.92 -1.30
CA GLY A 114 -11.31 4.66 -1.64
C GLY A 114 -11.68 4.86 -3.12
N ARG A 115 -10.72 5.15 -3.99
CA ARG A 115 -10.88 5.17 -5.45
C ARG A 115 -10.22 3.95 -6.04
N SER A 116 -10.59 3.59 -7.28
CA SER A 116 -9.93 2.47 -7.96
C SER A 116 -9.88 2.63 -9.47
N ARG A 117 -8.92 1.95 -10.10
CA ARG A 117 -8.79 1.78 -11.53
C ARG A 117 -8.54 0.31 -11.84
N SER A 118 -9.36 -0.26 -12.72
CA SER A 118 -9.24 -1.66 -13.14
C SER A 118 -8.34 -1.80 -14.35
N PHE A 119 -7.65 -2.94 -14.41
CA PHE A 119 -6.79 -3.35 -15.51
C PHE A 119 -7.21 -4.75 -15.94
N GLU A 120 -7.49 -4.89 -17.24
CA GLU A 120 -7.94 -6.16 -17.79
C GLU A 120 -6.77 -7.12 -18.01
N ARG A 121 -7.10 -8.39 -18.05
CA ARG A 121 -6.17 -9.48 -18.34
C ARG A 121 -5.54 -9.33 -19.73
N GLY A 122 -4.24 -9.67 -19.84
CA GLY A 122 -3.55 -9.76 -21.13
C GLY A 122 -3.26 -8.41 -21.79
N GLY A 123 -3.28 -7.32 -21.02
CA GLY A 123 -2.81 -6.01 -21.45
C GLY A 123 -1.28 -5.91 -21.54
N GLU A 124 -0.77 -4.76 -22.01
CA GLU A 124 0.65 -4.49 -21.87
C GLU A 124 1.03 -4.38 -20.41
N PRO A 125 2.20 -4.91 -19.99
CA PRO A 125 2.66 -4.82 -18.61
C PRO A 125 2.73 -3.37 -18.14
N ILE A 126 1.95 -3.04 -17.12
CA ILE A 126 1.91 -1.69 -16.56
C ILE A 126 2.88 -1.63 -15.39
N ARG A 127 3.73 -0.61 -15.41
CA ARG A 127 4.63 -0.30 -14.31
C ARG A 127 4.05 0.87 -13.51
N PHE A 128 3.83 0.63 -12.24
CA PHE A 128 3.46 1.63 -11.26
C PHE A 128 4.71 2.16 -10.57
N ARG A 129 4.84 3.47 -10.50
CA ARG A 129 5.94 4.12 -9.78
C ARG A 129 5.37 4.94 -8.64
N PHE A 130 5.84 4.64 -7.42
CA PHE A 130 5.43 5.33 -6.20
C PHE A 130 6.61 6.10 -5.65
N SER A 131 6.37 7.33 -5.28
CA SER A 131 7.36 8.22 -4.67
C SER A 131 6.66 9.21 -3.75
N ARG A 132 7.41 9.79 -2.82
CA ARG A 132 6.90 10.86 -1.98
C ARG A 132 6.42 12.02 -2.86
N ALA A 133 5.22 12.54 -2.57
CA ALA A 133 4.69 13.72 -3.24
C ALA A 133 5.49 14.97 -2.84
N SER A 134 5.56 15.95 -3.75
CA SER A 134 6.17 17.25 -3.48
C SER A 134 5.35 18.17 -2.57
N HIS A 135 4.07 17.81 -2.36
CA HIS A 135 3.15 18.52 -1.48
C HIS A 135 2.84 17.70 -0.24
N VAL A 136 2.35 18.35 0.79
CA VAL A 136 1.97 17.74 2.08
C VAL A 136 0.53 18.11 2.42
N VAL A 137 -0.11 17.26 3.22
CA VAL A 137 -1.39 17.55 3.85
C VAL A 137 -1.14 17.96 5.30
N ASN A 138 -1.56 19.17 5.66
CA ASN A 138 -1.45 19.67 7.01
C ASN A 138 -2.68 19.29 7.81
N LEU A 139 -2.51 18.50 8.86
CA LEU A 139 -3.58 18.14 9.79
C LEU A 139 -3.61 19.15 10.93
N VAL A 140 -4.74 19.85 11.08
CA VAL A 140 -4.98 20.70 12.25
C VAL A 140 -5.31 19.81 13.43
N LYS A 141 -4.52 19.90 14.49
CA LYS A 141 -4.76 19.20 15.76
C LYS A 141 -5.20 20.20 16.83
N LEU A 142 -6.22 19.83 17.57
CA LEU A 142 -6.61 20.58 18.78
C LEU A 142 -5.57 20.32 19.89
N PRO A 143 -5.33 21.30 20.79
CA PRO A 143 -4.29 21.21 21.81
C PRO A 143 -4.34 19.95 22.69
N GLU A 144 -5.54 19.41 22.90
CA GLU A 144 -5.75 18.24 23.77
C GLU A 144 -5.69 16.89 23.04
N GLN A 145 -5.45 16.90 21.72
CA GLN A 145 -5.41 15.68 20.91
C GLN A 145 -3.99 15.13 20.79
N HIS A 146 -3.69 14.10 21.56
CA HIS A 146 -2.43 13.38 21.49
C HIS A 146 -2.57 12.08 20.67
N TYR A 147 -1.63 11.84 19.77
CA TYR A 147 -1.62 10.65 18.89
C TYR A 147 -1.82 9.35 19.67
N PHE A 148 -1.07 9.13 20.76
CA PHE A 148 -1.16 7.89 21.52
C PHE A 148 -2.47 7.71 22.27
N GLN A 149 -3.12 8.80 22.68
CA GLN A 149 -4.47 8.74 23.25
C GLN A 149 -5.50 8.33 22.21
N THR A 150 -5.43 8.95 21.02
CA THR A 150 -6.29 8.59 19.88
C THR A 150 -6.08 7.13 19.48
N LEU A 151 -4.84 6.68 19.41
CA LEU A 151 -4.48 5.31 19.04
C LEU A 151 -5.04 4.30 20.06
N ARG A 152 -4.82 4.53 21.35
CA ARG A 152 -5.37 3.68 22.43
C ARG A 152 -6.89 3.62 22.40
N SER A 153 -7.53 4.76 22.23
CA SER A 153 -9.00 4.84 22.18
C SER A 153 -9.56 4.08 20.97
N LYS A 154 -8.97 4.28 19.78
CA LYS A 154 -9.44 3.61 18.56
C LYS A 154 -9.17 2.10 18.54
N LEU A 155 -8.04 1.67 19.09
CA LEU A 155 -7.64 0.26 19.10
C LEU A 155 -8.03 -0.45 20.40
N MET A 156 -8.66 0.25 21.35
CA MET A 156 -9.02 -0.26 22.68
C MET A 156 -7.83 -0.89 23.42
N TRP A 157 -6.63 -0.33 23.24
CA TRP A 157 -5.43 -0.83 23.90
C TRP A 157 -5.49 -0.56 25.42
N GLY A 158 -5.15 -1.59 26.20
CA GLY A 158 -5.13 -1.50 27.66
C GLY A 158 -6.51 -1.57 28.32
N VAL A 159 -7.56 -1.81 27.55
CA VAL A 159 -8.86 -2.14 28.11
C VAL A 159 -8.82 -3.60 28.58
N LEU A 160 -8.54 -3.83 29.86
CA LEU A 160 -8.72 -5.13 30.49
C LEU A 160 -10.22 -5.45 30.43
N ARG A 161 -10.61 -6.43 29.61
CA ARG A 161 -11.94 -7.05 29.74
C ARG A 161 -11.91 -7.82 31.05
N HIS A 162 -12.39 -7.22 32.13
CA HIS A 162 -12.80 -7.99 33.30
C HIS A 162 -14.00 -8.80 32.86
N GLY A 163 -13.80 -10.12 32.66
CA GLY A 163 -14.84 -11.11 32.45
C GLY A 163 -15.62 -11.36 33.72
#